data_c776f275cd20704186f2856678e1eed0
#
_entry.id   c776f275cd20704186f2856678e1eed0
#
_cell.length_a   1.000
_cell.length_b   1.000
_cell.length_c   1.000
_cell.angle_alpha   90.00
_cell.angle_beta   90.00
_cell.angle_gamma   90.00
#
_symmetry.space_group_name_H-M   'P 1'
#
loop_
_entity.id
_entity.type
_entity.pdbx_description
1 polymer ?
#
loop_
_entity_poly.entity_id
_entity_poly.type
_entity_poly.pdbx_seq_one_letter_code
_entity_poly.pdbx_strand_id
1 'polypeptide(L)'
;LNLSIIANQINDSGFYYKTMALRNAYDVFLLSKKTNAKEALNTLDKLKHPLNCFLAACYEVFNKVGSLTYNPTAKTESYLSGFNSQFTNPIQTINKHKCIKRCLFIKSRLNLIYKAVIHKEYRVWLFNVLTDKDWYKEKLVQLGIKK
;
A
#
# COMPACT_ATOMS: atom_id res chain seq x y z
N LEU A 1 -5.82 12.93 9.83
CA LEU A 1 -5.21 11.66 10.25
C LEU A 1 -5.50 10.56 9.23
N ASN A 2 -6.76 10.23 8.94
CA ASN A 2 -7.13 9.16 8.01
C ASN A 2 -6.54 9.36 6.61
N LEU A 3 -6.56 10.58 6.07
CA LEU A 3 -6.04 10.87 4.74
C LEU A 3 -4.54 10.54 4.61
N SER A 4 -3.72 10.88 5.61
CA SER A 4 -2.28 10.57 5.60
C SER A 4 -2.03 9.06 5.65
N ILE A 5 -2.84 8.32 6.43
CA ILE A 5 -2.76 6.87 6.53
C ILE A 5 -3.20 6.22 5.20
N ILE A 6 -4.32 6.67 4.62
CA ILE A 6 -4.85 6.16 3.34
C ILE A 6 -3.86 6.44 2.21
N ALA A 7 -3.29 7.64 2.14
CA ALA A 7 -2.29 7.99 1.13
C ALA A 7 -1.14 6.97 1.15
N ASN A 8 -0.56 6.70 2.30
CA ASN A 8 0.54 5.75 2.41
C ASN A 8 0.11 4.30 2.16
N GLN A 9 -0.93 3.83 2.84
CA GLN A 9 -1.28 2.40 2.84
C GLN A 9 -1.95 1.92 1.57
N ILE A 10 -2.74 2.78 0.94
CA ILE A 10 -3.56 2.42 -0.21
C ILE A 10 -2.96 3.00 -1.50
N ASN A 11 -2.80 4.33 -1.61
CA ASN A 11 -2.34 4.97 -2.83
C ASN A 11 -0.90 4.61 -3.15
N ASP A 12 -0.01 4.66 -2.16
CA ASP A 12 1.41 4.31 -2.29
C ASP A 12 1.67 2.82 -2.12
N SER A 13 0.61 2.01 -1.92
CA SER A 13 0.71 0.57 -1.67
C SER A 13 1.58 0.19 -0.47
N GLY A 14 1.74 1.09 0.49
CA GLY A 14 2.57 0.89 1.69
C GLY A 14 2.20 -0.35 2.49
N PHE A 15 0.91 -0.71 2.51
CA PHE A 15 0.44 -1.94 3.15
C PHE A 15 1.07 -3.21 2.54
N TYR A 16 1.16 -3.29 1.21
CA TYR A 16 1.75 -4.44 0.52
C TYR A 16 3.26 -4.48 0.65
N TYR A 17 3.91 -3.34 0.48
CA TYR A 17 5.37 -3.21 0.60
C TYR A 17 5.85 -3.20 2.05
N LYS A 18 4.93 -3.05 3.02
CA LYS A 18 5.23 -2.83 4.45
C LYS A 18 6.15 -1.63 4.66
N THR A 19 5.96 -0.58 3.86
CA THR A 19 6.75 0.66 3.90
C THR A 19 5.92 1.80 4.49
N MET A 20 6.62 2.83 4.94
CA MET A 20 6.01 4.01 5.52
C MET A 20 6.70 5.28 5.00
N ALA A 21 5.91 6.21 4.47
CA ALA A 21 6.39 7.55 4.15
C ALA A 21 6.53 8.35 5.46
N LEU A 22 7.74 8.79 5.78
CA LEU A 22 8.03 9.52 7.02
C LEU A 22 7.16 10.78 7.18
N ARG A 23 6.88 11.49 6.09
CA ARG A 23 5.97 12.65 6.10
C ARG A 23 4.58 12.25 6.61
N ASN A 24 3.98 11.22 6.04
CA ASN A 24 2.66 10.76 6.44
C ASN A 24 2.65 10.26 7.89
N ALA A 25 3.72 9.60 8.33
CA ALA A 25 3.89 9.13 9.70
C ALA A 25 3.99 10.31 10.68
N TYR A 26 4.75 11.34 10.33
CA TYR A 26 4.90 12.54 11.15
C TYR A 26 3.59 13.33 11.26
N ASP A 27 2.85 13.49 10.16
CA ASP A 27 1.53 14.11 10.16
C ASP A 27 0.57 13.36 11.11
N VAL A 28 0.57 12.02 11.04
CA VAL A 28 -0.25 11.19 11.95
C VAL A 28 0.19 11.33 13.40
N PHE A 29 1.50 11.40 13.67
CA PHE A 29 2.04 11.65 15.01
C PHE A 29 1.57 13.00 15.56
N LEU A 30 1.66 14.09 14.79
CA LEU A 30 1.20 15.40 15.23
C LEU A 30 -0.31 15.44 15.49
N LEU A 31 -1.09 14.85 14.59
CA LEU A 31 -2.54 14.80 14.70
C LEU A 31 -3.00 13.91 15.87
N SER A 32 -2.28 12.82 16.16
CA SER A 32 -2.59 11.93 17.28
C SER A 32 -2.53 12.61 18.66
N LYS A 33 -1.78 13.72 18.77
CA LYS A 33 -1.74 14.52 19.98
C LYS A 33 -3.04 15.31 20.22
N LYS A 34 -3.84 15.52 19.17
CA LYS A 34 -5.10 16.28 19.22
C LYS A 34 -6.34 15.39 19.14
N THR A 35 -6.20 14.18 18.59
CA THR A 35 -7.31 13.25 18.36
C THR A 35 -6.88 11.83 18.73
N ASN A 36 -7.84 11.00 19.14
CA ASN A 36 -7.55 9.59 19.38
C ASN A 36 -7.30 8.87 18.07
N ALA A 37 -6.05 8.46 17.83
CA ALA A 37 -5.67 7.75 16.60
C ALA A 37 -6.44 6.43 16.40
N LYS A 38 -6.81 5.76 17.48
CA LYS A 38 -7.56 4.50 17.46
C LYS A 38 -9.00 4.66 16.96
N GLU A 39 -9.64 5.79 17.25
CA GLU A 39 -10.98 6.11 16.77
C GLU A 39 -11.03 6.26 15.25
N ALA A 40 -9.93 6.70 14.64
CA ALA A 40 -9.81 6.79 13.19
C ALA A 40 -9.99 5.43 12.48
N LEU A 41 -9.71 4.31 13.17
CA LEU A 41 -9.91 2.97 12.63
C LEU A 41 -11.37 2.60 12.45
N ASN A 42 -12.27 3.24 13.19
CA ASN A 42 -13.71 2.93 13.16
C ASN A 42 -14.45 3.63 12.01
N THR A 43 -13.79 4.57 11.33
CA THR A 43 -14.42 5.38 10.27
C THR A 43 -14.54 4.63 8.94
N LEU A 44 -13.69 3.61 8.70
CA LEU A 44 -13.61 2.91 7.42
C LEU A 44 -13.41 1.41 7.62
N ASP A 45 -14.49 0.66 7.80
CA ASP A 45 -14.45 -0.77 8.10
C ASP A 45 -13.59 -1.60 7.13
N LYS A 46 -13.73 -1.37 5.83
CA LYS A 46 -12.97 -2.10 4.80
C LYS A 46 -11.46 -1.85 4.84
N LEU A 47 -11.04 -0.73 5.41
CA LEU A 47 -9.63 -0.32 5.51
C LEU A 47 -9.07 -0.45 6.93
N LYS A 48 -9.87 -0.90 7.88
CA LYS A 48 -9.51 -1.00 9.31
C LYS A 48 -8.17 -1.71 9.53
N HIS A 49 -7.95 -2.83 8.86
CA HIS A 49 -6.71 -3.59 9.02
C HIS A 49 -5.48 -2.87 8.43
N PRO A 50 -5.47 -2.37 7.17
CA PRO A 50 -4.36 -1.55 6.65
C PRO A 50 -4.05 -0.31 7.51
N LEU A 51 -5.09 0.40 7.97
CA LEU A 51 -4.94 1.57 8.83
C LEU A 51 -4.30 1.20 10.17
N ASN A 52 -4.76 0.11 10.79
CA ASN A 52 -4.21 -0.38 12.05
C ASN A 52 -2.73 -0.80 11.92
N CYS A 53 -2.35 -1.42 10.80
CA CYS A 53 -0.95 -1.76 10.50
C CYS A 53 -0.07 -0.52 10.40
N PHE A 54 -0.57 0.57 9.81
CA PHE A 54 0.16 1.83 9.74
C PHE A 54 0.35 2.46 11.13
N LEU A 55 -0.70 2.49 11.94
CA LEU A 55 -0.60 2.99 13.32
C LEU A 55 0.40 2.17 14.14
N ALA A 56 0.41 0.84 13.97
CA ALA A 56 1.38 -0.02 14.62
C ALA A 56 2.83 0.32 14.21
N ALA A 57 3.07 0.53 12.91
CA ALA A 57 4.39 0.96 12.42
C ALA A 57 4.78 2.35 12.96
N CYS A 58 3.85 3.30 12.99
CA CYS A 58 4.09 4.61 13.61
C CYS A 58 4.41 4.50 15.10
N TYR A 59 3.68 3.66 15.83
CA TYR A 59 3.92 3.40 17.24
C TYR A 59 5.36 2.91 17.52
N GLU A 60 5.85 1.98 16.70
CA GLU A 60 7.23 1.50 16.80
C GLU A 60 8.25 2.59 16.44
N VAL A 61 8.06 3.29 15.33
CA VAL A 61 9.01 4.31 14.84
C VAL A 61 9.11 5.52 15.78
N PHE A 62 8.00 5.93 16.39
CA PHE A 62 7.97 7.04 17.35
C PHE A 62 8.16 6.60 18.81
N ASN A 63 8.84 5.49 19.02
CA ASN A 63 9.24 5.00 20.33
C ASN A 63 8.05 4.80 21.31
N LYS A 64 7.00 4.16 20.82
CA LYS A 64 5.85 3.71 21.61
C LYS A 64 5.05 4.82 22.32
N VAL A 65 4.91 5.95 21.65
CA VAL A 65 4.16 7.09 22.19
C VAL A 65 2.69 6.75 22.39
N GLY A 66 2.16 6.99 23.58
CA GLY A 66 0.80 6.61 23.99
C GLY A 66 -0.33 7.21 23.13
N SER A 67 -0.10 8.32 22.42
CA SER A 67 -1.07 8.90 21.48
C SER A 67 -1.27 8.10 20.19
N LEU A 68 -0.35 7.20 19.85
CA LEU A 68 -0.35 6.38 18.63
C LEU A 68 -0.81 4.94 18.88
N THR A 69 -1.71 4.71 19.82
CA THR A 69 -2.19 3.36 20.12
C THR A 69 -2.87 2.69 18.92
N TYR A 70 -2.66 1.39 18.78
CA TYR A 70 -3.25 0.54 17.76
C TYR A 70 -3.94 -0.69 18.39
N ASN A 71 -4.62 -1.49 17.59
CA ASN A 71 -5.21 -2.75 18.05
C ASN A 71 -4.24 -3.91 17.81
N PRO A 72 -3.63 -4.52 18.84
CA PRO A 72 -2.75 -5.67 18.66
C PRO A 72 -3.57 -6.88 18.20
N THR A 73 -3.21 -7.42 17.03
CA THR A 73 -3.77 -8.65 16.47
C THR A 73 -2.65 -9.47 15.86
N ALA A 74 -2.81 -10.79 15.74
CA ALA A 74 -1.83 -11.64 15.09
C ALA A 74 -1.43 -11.16 13.68
N LYS A 75 -2.39 -10.61 12.93
CA LYS A 75 -2.14 -10.03 11.60
C LYS A 75 -1.30 -8.75 11.67
N THR A 76 -1.53 -7.91 12.67
CA THR A 76 -0.76 -6.67 12.88
C THR A 76 0.66 -6.98 13.32
N GLU A 77 0.85 -7.95 14.20
CA GLU A 77 2.18 -8.42 14.63
C GLU A 77 2.98 -9.01 13.45
N SER A 78 2.32 -9.83 12.62
CA SER A 78 2.94 -10.34 11.38
C SER A 78 3.33 -9.22 10.40
N TYR A 79 2.54 -8.13 10.34
CA TYR A 79 2.88 -6.95 9.56
C TYR A 79 4.13 -6.26 10.13
N LEU A 80 4.18 -6.01 11.45
CA LEU A 80 5.32 -5.38 12.13
C LEU A 80 6.60 -6.20 11.99
N SER A 81 6.52 -7.52 12.17
CA SER A 81 7.67 -8.40 11.93
C SER A 81 8.23 -8.23 10.51
N GLY A 82 7.35 -8.18 9.51
CA GLY A 82 7.76 -7.94 8.14
C GLY A 82 8.25 -6.52 7.86
N PHE A 83 7.72 -5.50 8.57
CA PHE A 83 8.19 -4.13 8.52
C PHE A 83 9.62 -4.02 9.08
N ASN A 84 9.86 -4.59 10.27
CA ASN A 84 11.15 -4.56 10.94
C ASN A 84 12.22 -5.38 10.18
N SER A 85 11.84 -6.48 9.54
CA SER A 85 12.77 -7.32 8.75
C SER A 85 13.40 -6.58 7.58
N GLN A 86 12.82 -5.49 7.11
CA GLN A 86 13.37 -4.69 6.00
C GLN A 86 14.65 -3.95 6.38
N PHE A 87 14.79 -3.59 7.65
CA PHE A 87 15.97 -2.89 8.16
C PHE A 87 17.15 -3.84 8.37
N THR A 88 16.87 -5.13 8.61
CA THR A 88 17.91 -6.14 8.86
C THR A 88 18.43 -6.78 7.57
N ASN A 89 17.59 -6.89 6.52
CA ASN A 89 17.92 -7.61 5.29
C ASN A 89 17.56 -6.81 4.01
N PRO A 90 18.33 -5.76 3.65
CA PRO A 90 17.97 -4.87 2.54
C PRO A 90 17.95 -5.57 1.17
N ILE A 91 18.86 -6.50 0.88
CA ILE A 91 18.92 -7.23 -0.39
C ILE A 91 17.66 -8.09 -0.59
N GLN A 92 17.28 -8.83 0.45
CA GLN A 92 16.06 -9.64 0.41
C GLN A 92 14.81 -8.79 0.26
N THR A 93 14.80 -7.60 0.87
CA THR A 93 13.73 -6.62 0.77
C THR A 93 13.54 -6.14 -0.67
N ILE A 94 14.64 -5.80 -1.38
CA ILE A 94 14.58 -5.39 -2.79
C ILE A 94 13.95 -6.49 -3.66
N ASN A 95 14.34 -7.74 -3.46
CA ASN A 95 13.78 -8.86 -4.23
C ASN A 95 12.30 -9.10 -3.93
N LYS A 96 11.90 -9.00 -2.65
CA LYS A 96 10.49 -9.05 -2.25
C LYS A 96 9.68 -7.91 -2.89
N HIS A 97 10.20 -6.69 -2.90
CA HIS A 97 9.53 -5.54 -3.51
C HIS A 97 9.36 -5.72 -5.04
N LYS A 98 10.37 -6.26 -5.74
CA LYS A 98 10.22 -6.61 -7.17
C LYS A 98 9.11 -7.62 -7.40
N CYS A 99 9.02 -8.65 -6.57
CA CYS A 99 7.95 -9.65 -6.64
C CYS A 99 6.57 -9.02 -6.38
N ILE A 100 6.43 -8.24 -5.31
CA ILE A 100 5.19 -7.54 -4.96
C ILE A 100 4.75 -6.63 -6.12
N LYS A 101 5.68 -5.85 -6.69
CA LYS A 101 5.40 -4.99 -7.86
C LYS A 101 4.80 -5.78 -9.02
N ARG A 102 5.39 -6.93 -9.35
CA ARG A 102 4.88 -7.81 -10.42
C ARG A 102 3.49 -8.35 -10.09
N CYS A 103 3.27 -8.83 -8.86
CA CYS A 103 1.97 -9.32 -8.41
C CYS A 103 0.89 -8.23 -8.47
N LEU A 104 1.18 -7.03 -7.98
CA LEU A 104 0.24 -5.89 -8.03
C LEU A 104 -0.07 -5.48 -9.47
N PHE A 105 0.93 -5.49 -10.35
CA PHE A 105 0.73 -5.23 -11.76
C PHE A 105 -0.22 -6.25 -12.40
N ILE A 106 0.01 -7.55 -12.19
CA ILE A 106 -0.84 -8.63 -12.72
C ILE A 106 -2.26 -8.49 -12.16
N LYS A 107 -2.39 -8.29 -10.85
CA LYS A 107 -3.70 -8.09 -10.20
C LYS A 107 -4.46 -6.90 -10.81
N SER A 108 -3.78 -5.78 -11.05
CA SER A 108 -4.38 -4.61 -11.70
C SER A 108 -4.88 -4.92 -13.10
N ARG A 109 -4.13 -5.70 -13.90
CA ARG A 109 -4.52 -6.10 -15.25
C ARG A 109 -5.69 -7.07 -15.26
N LEU A 110 -5.69 -8.05 -14.37
CA LEU A 110 -6.82 -8.97 -14.22
C LEU A 110 -8.10 -8.24 -13.81
N ASN A 111 -8.00 -7.27 -12.91
CA ASN A 111 -9.14 -6.45 -12.52
C ASN A 111 -9.66 -5.59 -13.69
N LEU A 112 -8.76 -5.08 -14.54
CA LEU A 112 -9.14 -4.34 -15.75
C LEU A 112 -9.87 -5.25 -16.75
N ILE A 113 -9.36 -6.46 -16.98
CA ILE A 113 -10.01 -7.45 -17.85
C ILE A 113 -11.40 -7.80 -17.29
N TYR A 114 -11.50 -8.07 -16.00
CA TYR A 114 -12.78 -8.34 -15.35
C TYR A 114 -13.78 -7.19 -15.56
N LYS A 115 -13.35 -5.93 -15.38
CA LYS A 115 -14.19 -4.75 -15.66
C LYS A 115 -14.59 -4.65 -17.13
N ALA A 116 -13.69 -4.99 -18.05
CA ALA A 116 -13.99 -4.98 -19.49
C ALA A 116 -15.02 -6.04 -19.90
N VAL A 117 -15.10 -7.17 -19.18
CA VAL A 117 -16.15 -8.18 -19.40
C VAL A 117 -17.52 -7.62 -18.99
N ILE A 118 -17.60 -6.90 -17.86
CA ILE A 118 -18.88 -6.42 -17.30
C ILE A 118 -19.32 -5.10 -17.98
N HIS A 119 -18.41 -4.16 -18.22
CA HIS A 119 -18.72 -2.81 -18.68
C HIS A 119 -18.26 -2.57 -20.11
N LYS A 120 -19.20 -2.14 -20.98
CA LYS A 120 -18.93 -1.84 -22.40
C LYS A 120 -17.86 -0.76 -22.59
N GLU A 121 -17.85 0.27 -21.77
CA GLU A 121 -16.87 1.38 -21.84
C GLU A 121 -15.44 0.90 -21.65
N TYR A 122 -15.21 0.00 -20.68
CA TYR A 122 -13.90 -0.61 -20.46
C TYR A 122 -13.47 -1.54 -21.60
N ARG A 123 -14.42 -2.19 -22.29
CA ARG A 123 -14.13 -3.00 -23.50
C ARG A 123 -13.60 -2.16 -24.63
N VAL A 124 -14.31 -1.07 -24.96
CA VAL A 124 -13.91 -0.14 -26.04
C VAL A 124 -12.53 0.46 -25.73
N TRP A 125 -12.34 0.91 -24.50
CA TRP A 125 -11.05 1.43 -24.08
C TRP A 125 -9.94 0.38 -24.18
N LEU A 126 -10.18 -0.84 -23.70
CA LEU A 126 -9.21 -1.93 -23.76
C LEU A 126 -8.84 -2.28 -25.20
N PHE A 127 -9.82 -2.29 -26.11
CA PHE A 127 -9.60 -2.58 -27.53
C PHE A 127 -8.72 -1.50 -28.18
N ASN A 128 -8.98 -0.23 -27.90
CA ASN A 128 -8.15 0.87 -28.38
C ASN A 128 -6.70 0.78 -27.85
N VAL A 129 -6.53 0.43 -26.58
CA VAL A 129 -5.21 0.26 -25.98
C VAL A 129 -4.48 -0.97 -26.56
N LEU A 130 -5.19 -2.05 -26.87
CA LEU A 130 -4.61 -3.26 -27.48
C LEU A 130 -4.15 -3.04 -28.93
N THR A 131 -4.68 -2.04 -29.62
CA THR A 131 -4.26 -1.67 -31.00
C THR A 131 -3.09 -0.67 -31.01
N ASP A 132 -2.77 -0.05 -29.87
CA ASP A 132 -1.69 0.92 -29.73
C ASP A 132 -0.34 0.24 -29.50
N LYS A 133 0.50 0.22 -30.55
CA LYS A 133 1.84 -0.39 -30.52
C LYS A 133 2.83 0.32 -29.57
N ASP A 134 2.68 1.63 -29.38
CA ASP A 134 3.59 2.40 -28.55
C ASP A 134 3.28 2.20 -27.06
N TRP A 135 2.02 2.03 -26.71
CA TRP A 135 1.62 1.62 -25.37
C TRP A 135 2.29 0.30 -24.91
N TYR A 136 2.40 -0.69 -25.80
CA TYR A 136 3.08 -1.94 -25.48
C TYR A 136 4.57 -1.77 -25.19
N LYS A 137 5.25 -0.92 -25.98
CA LYS A 137 6.70 -0.65 -25.77
C LYS A 137 6.92 -0.03 -24.41
N GLU A 138 6.14 1.00 -24.05
CA GLU A 138 6.24 1.65 -22.74
C GLU A 138 5.99 0.67 -21.59
N LYS A 139 5.00 -0.21 -21.72
CA LYS A 139 4.69 -1.19 -20.67
C LYS A 139 5.74 -2.29 -20.52
N LEU A 140 6.38 -2.70 -21.59
CA LEU A 140 7.51 -3.63 -21.54
C LEU A 140 8.73 -3.02 -20.84
N VAL A 141 9.00 -1.73 -21.07
CA VAL A 141 10.03 -0.98 -20.34
C VAL A 141 9.68 -0.88 -18.84
N GLN A 142 8.43 -0.55 -18.49
CA GLN A 142 7.97 -0.49 -17.09
C GLN A 142 8.09 -1.83 -16.35
N LEU A 143 7.97 -2.96 -17.05
CA LEU A 143 8.14 -4.30 -16.51
C LEU A 143 9.61 -4.70 -16.38
N GLY A 144 10.54 -3.93 -16.96
CA GLY A 144 11.95 -4.26 -17.01
C GLY A 144 12.27 -5.44 -17.93
N ILE A 145 11.41 -5.70 -18.93
CA ILE A 145 11.58 -6.77 -19.92
C ILE A 145 12.36 -6.25 -21.15
N LYS A 146 12.26 -4.95 -21.41
CA LYS A 146 13.05 -4.24 -22.43
C LYS A 146 13.73 -3.03 -21.79
N LYS A 147 14.99 -2.79 -22.20
CA LYS A 147 15.68 -1.51 -21.96
C LYS A 147 15.33 -0.52 -23.05
#